data_d4ee96c10d1ec4cb9356570d489f59d2
#
_entry.id   d4ee96c10d1ec4cb9356570d489f59d2
#
_cell.length_a   1.000
_cell.length_b   1.000
_cell.length_c   1.000
_cell.angle_alpha   90.00
_cell.angle_beta   90.00
_cell.angle_gamma   90.00
#
_symmetry.space_group_name_H-M   'P 1'
#
loop_
_entity.id
_entity.type
_entity.pdbx_description
1 polymer ?
#
loop_
_entity_poly.entity_id
_entity_poly.type
_entity_poly.pdbx_seq_one_letter_code
_entity_poly.pdbx_strand_id
1 'polypeptide(L)'
;NTNMKKLKRDEKKAERFFLDEHTLVSTDFFFAVVVSFGLGISWLLIANAQSVARQYAELEPSQAMRGSASLEYRVKTLAKGFPLERMAPYISEQNEDTAAFIVGIAKKESNWGKRVPKREGKDCYNYWGYRGRGDNVTWDGYTCFESPREAVRTIGKRIDALVLEHDLDTPREMVVWKCGWNCDGHRSANVEKWIRDVEYYYRKMKKGADS
;
A
#
# COMPACT_ATOMS: atom_id res chain seq x y z
N ASN A 1 20.96 37.75 82.93
CA ASN A 1 20.64 36.46 82.19
C ASN A 1 19.61 36.59 81.09
N THR A 2 18.80 37.63 81.03
CA THR A 2 17.72 37.81 80.05
C THR A 2 18.23 38.42 78.71
N ASN A 3 19.21 39.32 78.80
CA ASN A 3 19.77 39.92 77.56
C ASN A 3 20.57 38.99 76.67
N MET A 4 21.30 38.02 77.22
CA MET A 4 22.07 37.09 76.49
C MET A 4 21.23 36.02 75.72
N LYS A 5 20.05 35.71 76.25
CA LYS A 5 19.07 34.83 75.56
C LYS A 5 18.36 35.53 74.38
N LYS A 6 18.21 36.88 74.51
CA LYS A 6 17.61 37.68 73.44
C LYS A 6 18.57 37.81 72.24
N LEU A 7 19.84 38.14 72.50
CA LEU A 7 20.88 38.23 71.51
C LEU A 7 21.06 36.90 70.69
N LYS A 8 21.15 35.75 71.40
CA LYS A 8 21.24 34.44 70.71
C LYS A 8 19.99 34.08 69.91
N ARG A 9 18.82 34.60 70.20
CA ARG A 9 17.59 34.36 69.46
C ARG A 9 17.57 35.20 68.19
N ASP A 10 18.08 36.43 68.26
CA ASP A 10 18.11 37.34 67.13
C ASP A 10 19.20 36.92 66.10
N GLU A 11 20.36 36.46 66.60
CA GLU A 11 21.35 35.85 65.73
C GLU A 11 20.82 34.60 64.96
N LYS A 12 20.15 33.69 65.67
CA LYS A 12 19.55 32.51 65.00
C LYS A 12 18.44 32.85 64.01
N LYS A 13 17.76 34.02 64.24
CA LYS A 13 16.71 34.48 63.35
C LYS A 13 17.30 35.14 62.08
N ALA A 14 18.41 35.83 62.22
CA ALA A 14 19.16 36.39 61.08
C ALA A 14 19.82 35.31 60.23
N GLU A 15 20.45 34.28 60.81
CA GLU A 15 21.00 33.14 60.07
C GLU A 15 19.94 32.38 59.27
N ARG A 16 18.75 32.14 59.82
CA ARG A 16 17.67 31.49 59.09
C ARG A 16 17.12 32.35 57.96
N PHE A 17 17.12 33.65 58.11
CA PHE A 17 16.64 34.55 57.05
C PHE A 17 17.62 34.60 55.88
N PHE A 18 18.93 34.61 56.13
CA PHE A 18 19.98 34.61 55.11
C PHE A 18 20.05 33.26 54.36
N LEU A 19 19.84 32.14 55.03
CA LEU A 19 19.84 30.82 54.42
C LEU A 19 18.61 30.56 53.52
N ASP A 20 17.46 31.16 53.88
CA ASP A 20 16.20 30.97 53.17
C ASP A 20 16.17 31.77 51.85
N GLU A 21 16.74 32.98 51.84
CA GLU A 21 16.74 33.87 50.67
C GLU A 21 17.73 33.39 49.57
N HIS A 22 18.89 32.89 49.98
CA HIS A 22 19.87 32.33 49.01
C HIS A 22 19.47 30.97 48.42
N THR A 23 18.77 30.15 49.17
CA THR A 23 18.26 28.87 48.67
C THR A 23 17.08 29.04 47.69
N LEU A 24 16.19 30.00 47.94
CA LEU A 24 15.07 30.28 47.02
C LEU A 24 15.52 30.83 45.68
N VAL A 25 16.47 31.78 45.67
CA VAL A 25 16.98 32.35 44.41
C VAL A 25 17.78 31.29 43.63
N SER A 26 18.51 30.39 44.29
CA SER A 26 19.26 29.31 43.63
C SER A 26 18.35 28.25 43.02
N THR A 27 17.24 27.89 43.70
CA THR A 27 16.29 26.88 43.17
C THR A 27 15.49 27.42 41.99
N ASP A 28 15.03 28.65 42.03
CA ASP A 28 14.29 29.27 40.92
C ASP A 28 15.16 29.41 39.68
N PHE A 29 16.43 29.81 39.83
CA PHE A 29 17.38 29.90 38.75
C PHE A 29 17.65 28.50 38.14
N PHE A 30 17.83 27.48 38.98
CA PHE A 30 18.05 26.09 38.53
C PHE A 30 16.83 25.56 37.78
N PHE A 31 15.63 25.78 38.26
CA PHE A 31 14.38 25.40 37.59
C PHE A 31 14.25 26.12 36.23
N ALA A 32 14.53 27.40 36.15
CA ALA A 32 14.47 28.17 34.93
C ALA A 32 15.44 27.64 33.86
N VAL A 33 16.66 27.27 34.24
CA VAL A 33 17.66 26.68 33.35
C VAL A 33 17.21 25.30 32.85
N VAL A 34 16.75 24.43 33.75
CA VAL A 34 16.29 23.08 33.37
C VAL A 34 15.09 23.13 32.45
N VAL A 35 14.11 24.00 32.71
CA VAL A 35 12.93 24.16 31.84
C VAL A 35 13.33 24.71 30.48
N SER A 36 14.21 25.73 30.44
CA SER A 36 14.66 26.31 29.18
C SER A 36 15.46 25.29 28.31
N PHE A 37 16.30 24.47 28.95
CA PHE A 37 17.04 23.41 28.27
C PHE A 37 16.11 22.31 27.76
N GLY A 38 15.11 21.91 28.57
CA GLY A 38 14.10 20.93 28.18
C GLY A 38 13.25 21.38 26.99
N LEU A 39 12.82 22.64 26.99
CA LEU A 39 12.09 23.24 25.87
C LEU A 39 12.93 23.34 24.61
N GLY A 40 14.22 23.71 24.73
CA GLY A 40 15.16 23.76 23.61
C GLY A 40 15.38 22.40 22.97
N ILE A 41 15.60 21.35 23.75
CA ILE A 41 15.75 19.97 23.26
C ILE A 41 14.44 19.50 22.59
N SER A 42 13.29 19.74 23.21
CA SER A 42 11.98 19.37 22.65
C SER A 42 11.75 20.05 21.29
N TRP A 43 12.08 21.30 21.16
CA TRP A 43 11.95 22.04 19.89
C TRP A 43 12.88 21.48 18.80
N LEU A 44 14.12 21.15 19.15
CA LEU A 44 15.07 20.51 18.22
C LEU A 44 14.57 19.13 17.75
N LEU A 45 14.00 18.32 18.63
CA LEU A 45 13.45 17.01 18.29
C LEU A 45 12.23 17.14 17.36
N ILE A 46 11.34 18.10 17.62
CA ILE A 46 10.18 18.38 16.77
C ILE A 46 10.63 18.87 15.39
N ALA A 47 11.58 19.79 15.32
CA ALA A 47 12.12 20.32 14.07
C ALA A 47 12.79 19.21 13.21
N ASN A 48 13.55 18.31 13.85
CA ASN A 48 14.12 17.15 13.18
C ASN A 48 13.04 16.18 12.69
N ALA A 49 12.04 15.87 13.50
CA ALA A 49 10.94 14.99 13.11
C ALA A 49 10.16 15.57 11.92
N GLN A 50 9.93 16.88 11.88
CA GLN A 50 9.26 17.54 10.76
C GLN A 50 10.11 17.52 9.47
N SER A 51 11.44 17.71 9.57
CA SER A 51 12.32 17.66 8.41
C SER A 51 12.36 16.25 7.80
N VAL A 52 12.47 15.24 8.65
CA VAL A 52 12.44 13.83 8.25
C VAL A 52 11.09 13.48 7.62
N ALA A 53 9.97 13.89 8.23
CA ALA A 53 8.64 13.65 7.68
C ALA A 53 8.44 14.30 6.30
N ARG A 54 8.96 15.51 6.07
CA ARG A 54 8.94 16.17 4.75
C ARG A 54 9.76 15.40 3.72
N GLN A 55 10.93 14.92 4.08
CA GLN A 55 11.80 14.14 3.19
C GLN A 55 11.12 12.82 2.77
N TYR A 56 10.45 12.13 3.68
CA TYR A 56 9.66 10.94 3.35
C TYR A 56 8.43 11.27 2.49
N ALA A 57 7.73 12.37 2.77
CA ALA A 57 6.57 12.78 1.98
C ALA A 57 6.91 13.13 0.52
N GLU A 58 8.12 13.60 0.23
CA GLU A 58 8.58 13.87 -1.14
C GLU A 58 9.12 12.63 -1.85
N LEU A 59 9.68 11.66 -1.12
CA LEU A 59 10.24 10.43 -1.69
C LEU A 59 9.15 9.43 -2.12
N GLU A 60 8.08 9.28 -1.36
CA GLU A 60 7.00 8.32 -1.63
C GLU A 60 6.31 8.54 -2.98
N PRO A 61 5.86 9.76 -3.35
CA PRO A 61 5.22 9.98 -4.64
C PRO A 61 6.14 9.71 -5.83
N SER A 62 7.43 10.03 -5.72
CA SER A 62 8.39 9.83 -6.81
C SER A 62 8.74 8.35 -7.03
N GLN A 63 8.76 7.54 -5.97
CA GLN A 63 8.97 6.10 -6.06
C GLN A 63 7.74 5.40 -6.62
N ALA A 64 6.54 5.77 -6.15
CA ALA A 64 5.28 5.25 -6.67
C ALA A 64 5.11 5.55 -8.16
N MET A 65 5.44 6.76 -8.61
CA MET A 65 5.42 7.13 -10.03
C MET A 65 6.42 6.33 -10.87
N ARG A 66 7.64 6.10 -10.38
CA ARG A 66 8.65 5.28 -11.06
C ARG A 66 8.23 3.81 -11.11
N GLY A 67 7.66 3.28 -10.03
CA GLY A 67 7.12 1.93 -9.97
C GLY A 67 5.98 1.74 -10.97
N SER A 68 5.04 2.66 -11.01
CA SER A 68 3.93 2.64 -11.98
C SER A 68 4.41 2.72 -13.43
N ALA A 69 5.35 3.63 -13.75
CA ALA A 69 5.91 3.74 -15.10
C ALA A 69 6.66 2.46 -15.52
N SER A 70 7.41 1.85 -14.60
CA SER A 70 8.07 0.56 -14.83
C SER A 70 7.06 -0.57 -15.07
N LEU A 71 5.99 -0.61 -14.28
CA LEU A 71 4.92 -1.61 -14.40
C LEU A 71 4.16 -1.44 -15.73
N GLU A 72 3.83 -0.22 -16.11
CA GLU A 72 3.20 0.08 -17.40
C GLU A 72 4.06 -0.37 -18.58
N TYR A 73 5.36 -0.11 -18.54
CA TYR A 73 6.31 -0.57 -19.56
C TYR A 73 6.33 -2.08 -19.68
N ARG A 74 6.35 -2.80 -18.55
CA ARG A 74 6.32 -4.29 -18.54
C ARG A 74 5.03 -4.83 -19.18
N VAL A 75 3.88 -4.25 -18.83
CA VAL A 75 2.59 -4.65 -19.43
C VAL A 75 2.59 -4.40 -20.93
N LYS A 76 3.01 -3.22 -21.40
CA LYS A 76 3.09 -2.88 -22.83
C LYS A 76 4.03 -3.80 -23.57
N THR A 77 5.19 -4.14 -23.00
CA THR A 77 6.17 -5.03 -23.61
C THR A 77 5.61 -6.45 -23.78
N LEU A 78 4.98 -7.00 -22.72
CA LEU A 78 4.41 -8.35 -22.78
C LEU A 78 3.19 -8.45 -23.69
N ALA A 79 2.31 -7.45 -23.63
CA ALA A 79 1.04 -7.46 -24.37
C ALA A 79 1.12 -6.71 -25.71
N LYS A 80 2.32 -6.45 -26.23
CA LYS A 80 2.52 -5.69 -27.47
C LYS A 80 1.73 -6.29 -28.64
N GLY A 81 0.92 -5.45 -29.29
CA GLY A 81 0.07 -5.85 -30.41
C GLY A 81 -1.21 -6.62 -30.02
N PHE A 82 -1.52 -6.71 -28.73
CA PHE A 82 -2.76 -7.30 -28.22
C PHE A 82 -3.69 -6.21 -27.61
N PRO A 83 -5.02 -6.44 -27.57
CA PRO A 83 -5.94 -5.47 -26.99
C PRO A 83 -5.61 -5.06 -25.54
N LEU A 84 -5.03 -5.95 -24.72
CA LEU A 84 -4.62 -5.67 -23.36
C LEU A 84 -3.57 -4.55 -23.25
N GLU A 85 -2.74 -4.34 -24.30
CA GLU A 85 -1.75 -3.27 -24.32
C GLU A 85 -2.36 -1.89 -23.98
N ARG A 86 -3.57 -1.62 -24.47
CA ARG A 86 -4.31 -0.38 -24.22
C ARG A 86 -4.74 -0.22 -22.74
N MET A 87 -4.76 -1.29 -21.98
CA MET A 87 -5.11 -1.30 -20.56
C MET A 87 -3.88 -1.06 -19.65
N ALA A 88 -2.67 -1.04 -20.21
CA ALA A 88 -1.43 -0.90 -19.44
C ALA A 88 -1.43 0.28 -18.44
N PRO A 89 -1.91 1.50 -18.80
CA PRO A 89 -1.97 2.62 -17.85
C PRO A 89 -2.84 2.31 -16.62
N TYR A 90 -3.94 1.60 -16.79
CA TYR A 90 -4.86 1.25 -15.69
C TYR A 90 -4.35 0.06 -14.88
N ILE A 91 -3.64 -0.87 -15.52
CA ILE A 91 -3.01 -2.01 -14.85
C ILE A 91 -1.85 -1.53 -13.98
N SER A 92 -1.10 -0.52 -14.42
CA SER A 92 -0.01 0.06 -13.65
C SER A 92 -0.45 0.87 -12.40
N GLU A 93 -1.74 1.20 -12.29
CA GLU A 93 -2.35 1.79 -11.09
C GLU A 93 -2.59 0.74 -9.98
N GLN A 94 -2.48 -0.57 -10.28
CA GLN A 94 -2.64 -1.66 -9.31
C GLN A 94 -1.32 -1.95 -8.58
N ASN A 95 -1.40 -2.66 -7.44
CA ASN A 95 -0.20 -3.22 -6.84
C ASN A 95 0.44 -4.27 -7.78
N GLU A 96 1.72 -4.56 -7.57
CA GLU A 96 2.49 -5.39 -8.51
C GLU A 96 1.96 -6.83 -8.62
N ASP A 97 1.52 -7.43 -7.51
CA ASP A 97 0.98 -8.80 -7.52
C ASP A 97 -0.36 -8.86 -8.26
N THR A 98 -1.24 -7.93 -7.98
CA THR A 98 -2.53 -7.80 -8.67
C THR A 98 -2.33 -7.56 -10.16
N ALA A 99 -1.42 -6.68 -10.56
CA ALA A 99 -1.09 -6.44 -11.96
C ALA A 99 -0.53 -7.70 -12.63
N ALA A 100 0.32 -8.46 -11.94
CA ALA A 100 0.86 -9.72 -12.45
C ALA A 100 -0.24 -10.78 -12.68
N PHE A 101 -1.19 -10.90 -11.75
CA PHE A 101 -2.36 -11.76 -11.93
C PHE A 101 -3.27 -11.28 -13.07
N ILE A 102 -3.55 -9.98 -13.16
CA ILE A 102 -4.33 -9.40 -14.26
C ILE A 102 -3.75 -9.81 -15.61
N VAL A 103 -2.44 -9.64 -15.80
CA VAL A 103 -1.77 -9.96 -17.07
C VAL A 103 -1.75 -11.47 -17.33
N GLY A 104 -1.43 -12.28 -16.34
CA GLY A 104 -1.35 -13.74 -16.44
C GLY A 104 -2.71 -14.37 -16.77
N ILE A 105 -3.76 -13.99 -16.04
CA ILE A 105 -5.12 -14.50 -16.23
C ILE A 105 -5.68 -14.03 -17.59
N ALA A 106 -5.51 -12.76 -17.97
CA ALA A 106 -5.96 -12.26 -19.27
C ALA A 106 -5.31 -13.03 -20.44
N LYS A 107 -4.02 -13.39 -20.31
CA LYS A 107 -3.37 -14.23 -21.32
C LYS A 107 -4.05 -15.57 -21.44
N LYS A 108 -4.32 -16.20 -20.32
CA LYS A 108 -4.90 -17.54 -20.27
C LYS A 108 -6.33 -17.57 -20.80
N GLU A 109 -7.17 -16.64 -20.35
CA GLU A 109 -8.61 -16.67 -20.62
C GLU A 109 -8.94 -16.16 -22.03
N SER A 110 -8.30 -15.09 -22.49
CA SER A 110 -8.68 -14.41 -23.74
C SER A 110 -7.54 -14.26 -24.75
N ASN A 111 -6.35 -14.75 -24.46
CA ASN A 111 -5.14 -14.42 -25.21
C ASN A 111 -4.96 -12.89 -25.30
N TRP A 112 -4.99 -12.24 -24.13
CA TRP A 112 -4.88 -10.78 -23.96
C TRP A 112 -5.91 -9.99 -24.78
N GLY A 113 -7.16 -10.44 -24.78
CA GLY A 113 -8.28 -9.76 -25.40
C GLY A 113 -8.53 -10.09 -26.87
N LYS A 114 -7.81 -11.08 -27.45
CA LYS A 114 -8.15 -11.54 -28.81
C LYS A 114 -9.47 -12.31 -28.90
N ARG A 115 -9.87 -12.95 -27.80
CA ARG A 115 -11.12 -13.71 -27.68
C ARG A 115 -11.90 -13.17 -26.49
N VAL A 116 -12.85 -12.31 -26.76
CA VAL A 116 -13.60 -11.58 -25.73
C VAL A 116 -15.10 -11.71 -25.95
N PRO A 117 -15.90 -11.69 -24.86
CA PRO A 117 -17.32 -11.55 -24.99
C PRO A 117 -17.66 -10.20 -25.67
N LYS A 118 -18.69 -10.23 -26.48
CA LYS A 118 -19.21 -9.03 -27.17
C LYS A 118 -20.67 -8.85 -26.88
N ARG A 119 -21.12 -7.62 -26.78
CA ARG A 119 -22.52 -7.23 -26.71
C ARG A 119 -22.82 -6.25 -27.85
N GLU A 120 -23.81 -6.59 -28.69
CA GLU A 120 -24.13 -5.78 -29.89
C GLU A 120 -22.91 -5.52 -30.80
N GLY A 121 -22.02 -6.52 -30.92
CA GLY A 121 -20.81 -6.41 -31.73
C GLY A 121 -19.64 -5.66 -31.07
N LYS A 122 -19.87 -4.99 -29.93
CA LYS A 122 -18.85 -4.21 -29.20
C LYS A 122 -18.09 -5.08 -28.19
N ASP A 123 -16.80 -4.80 -28.03
CA ASP A 123 -15.93 -5.41 -27.02
C ASP A 123 -16.44 -5.09 -25.60
N CYS A 124 -16.67 -6.12 -24.79
CA CYS A 124 -17.07 -5.96 -23.39
C CYS A 124 -15.90 -5.67 -22.46
N TYR A 125 -14.67 -5.52 -22.93
CA TYR A 125 -13.45 -5.32 -22.16
C TYR A 125 -13.19 -6.38 -21.07
N ASN A 126 -13.90 -7.51 -21.14
CA ASN A 126 -13.79 -8.62 -20.21
C ASN A 126 -12.78 -9.66 -20.73
N TYR A 127 -11.51 -9.44 -20.42
CA TYR A 127 -10.41 -10.30 -20.90
C TYR A 127 -10.11 -11.46 -19.94
N TRP A 128 -10.85 -11.56 -18.83
CA TRP A 128 -10.61 -12.50 -17.72
C TRP A 128 -11.70 -13.56 -17.58
N GLY A 129 -12.70 -13.59 -18.45
CA GLY A 129 -13.83 -14.49 -18.32
C GLY A 129 -14.70 -14.23 -17.10
N TYR A 130 -14.69 -12.99 -16.58
CA TYR A 130 -15.37 -12.63 -15.34
C TYR A 130 -16.88 -12.67 -15.48
N ARG A 131 -17.54 -13.31 -14.47
CA ARG A 131 -18.99 -13.42 -14.35
C ARG A 131 -19.44 -12.72 -13.07
N GLY A 132 -19.77 -11.44 -13.19
CA GLY A 132 -20.30 -10.63 -12.09
C GLY A 132 -21.81 -10.78 -11.93
N ARG A 133 -22.34 -10.09 -10.93
CA ARG A 133 -23.78 -9.93 -10.73
C ARG A 133 -24.21 -8.58 -11.33
N GLY A 134 -25.42 -8.50 -11.87
CA GLY A 134 -26.03 -7.28 -12.40
C GLY A 134 -26.55 -7.45 -13.82
N ASP A 135 -27.12 -6.38 -14.37
CA ASP A 135 -27.83 -6.39 -15.65
C ASP A 135 -26.88 -6.18 -16.86
N ASN A 136 -25.66 -5.73 -16.61
CA ASN A 136 -24.67 -5.49 -17.67
C ASN A 136 -23.87 -6.74 -18.01
N VAL A 137 -24.57 -7.77 -18.50
CA VAL A 137 -24.00 -9.07 -18.87
C VAL A 137 -24.34 -9.44 -20.31
N THR A 138 -23.52 -10.28 -20.90
CA THR A 138 -23.82 -10.91 -22.18
C THR A 138 -24.87 -12.03 -21.98
N TRP A 139 -25.47 -12.52 -23.09
CA TRP A 139 -26.46 -13.60 -23.03
C TRP A 139 -25.91 -14.89 -22.39
N ASP A 140 -24.58 -15.13 -22.48
CA ASP A 140 -23.87 -16.24 -21.87
C ASP A 140 -23.29 -15.93 -20.48
N GLY A 141 -23.68 -14.79 -19.89
CA GLY A 141 -23.44 -14.45 -18.48
C GLY A 141 -22.07 -13.81 -18.17
N TYR A 142 -21.32 -13.38 -19.16
CA TYR A 142 -20.10 -12.61 -18.92
C TYR A 142 -20.42 -11.14 -18.64
N THR A 143 -19.75 -10.56 -17.65
CA THR A 143 -19.84 -9.11 -17.39
C THR A 143 -19.35 -8.30 -18.60
N CYS A 144 -20.11 -7.31 -19.00
CA CYS A 144 -19.76 -6.37 -20.04
C CYS A 144 -19.42 -5.01 -19.40
N PHE A 145 -18.16 -4.66 -19.37
CA PHE A 145 -17.67 -3.40 -18.82
C PHE A 145 -17.85 -2.26 -19.83
N GLU A 146 -18.06 -1.05 -19.35
CA GLU A 146 -18.25 0.13 -20.21
C GLU A 146 -16.91 0.70 -20.71
N SER A 147 -15.82 0.44 -19.97
CA SER A 147 -14.50 0.96 -20.31
C SER A 147 -13.36 0.04 -19.86
N PRO A 148 -12.16 0.15 -20.47
CA PRO A 148 -10.95 -0.51 -20.02
C PRO A 148 -10.60 -0.22 -18.54
N ARG A 149 -10.77 1.03 -18.09
CA ARG A 149 -10.52 1.45 -16.71
C ARG A 149 -11.45 0.75 -15.72
N GLU A 150 -12.73 0.70 -16.03
CA GLU A 150 -13.70 0.00 -15.18
C GLU A 150 -13.39 -1.49 -15.09
N ALA A 151 -13.08 -2.12 -16.23
CA ALA A 151 -12.72 -3.53 -16.28
C ALA A 151 -11.52 -3.82 -15.37
N VAL A 152 -10.40 -3.13 -15.56
CA VAL A 152 -9.19 -3.33 -14.75
C VAL A 152 -9.45 -3.06 -13.27
N ARG A 153 -10.17 -2.00 -12.92
CA ARG A 153 -10.51 -1.68 -11.53
C ARG A 153 -11.37 -2.76 -10.88
N THR A 154 -12.35 -3.29 -11.59
CA THR A 154 -13.24 -4.34 -11.05
C THR A 154 -12.49 -5.65 -10.87
N ILE A 155 -11.70 -6.05 -11.86
CA ILE A 155 -10.89 -7.27 -11.80
C ILE A 155 -9.81 -7.15 -10.72
N GLY A 156 -9.12 -5.99 -10.63
CA GLY A 156 -8.14 -5.72 -9.59
C GLY A 156 -8.74 -5.88 -8.19
N LYS A 157 -9.85 -5.21 -7.90
CA LYS A 157 -10.56 -5.36 -6.62
C LYS A 157 -10.94 -6.81 -6.30
N ARG A 158 -11.33 -7.59 -7.31
CA ARG A 158 -11.66 -9.01 -7.10
C ARG A 158 -10.43 -9.83 -6.77
N ILE A 159 -9.30 -9.58 -7.44
CA ILE A 159 -8.03 -10.26 -7.16
C ILE A 159 -7.51 -9.85 -5.78
N ASP A 160 -7.52 -8.55 -5.44
CA ASP A 160 -7.12 -8.05 -4.12
C ASP A 160 -7.93 -8.72 -3.00
N ALA A 161 -9.26 -8.86 -3.17
CA ALA A 161 -10.09 -9.55 -2.21
C ALA A 161 -9.68 -11.03 -2.04
N LEU A 162 -9.34 -11.72 -3.14
CA LEU A 162 -8.89 -13.11 -3.08
C LEU A 162 -7.53 -13.24 -2.36
N VAL A 163 -6.62 -12.31 -2.60
CA VAL A 163 -5.30 -12.28 -1.94
C VAL A 163 -5.44 -11.91 -0.46
N LEU A 164 -6.16 -10.82 -0.14
CA LEU A 164 -6.20 -10.27 1.22
C LEU A 164 -7.12 -11.04 2.17
N GLU A 165 -8.25 -11.57 1.67
CA GLU A 165 -9.24 -12.24 2.50
C GLU A 165 -9.03 -13.76 2.57
N HIS A 166 -8.30 -14.34 1.62
CA HIS A 166 -8.16 -15.80 1.47
C HIS A 166 -6.72 -16.27 1.27
N ASP A 167 -5.72 -15.37 1.40
CA ASP A 167 -4.29 -15.67 1.27
C ASP A 167 -3.91 -16.37 -0.06
N LEU A 168 -4.60 -16.03 -1.17
CA LEU A 168 -4.37 -16.65 -2.48
C LEU A 168 -3.32 -15.85 -3.29
N ASP A 169 -2.08 -15.88 -2.87
CA ASP A 169 -1.00 -15.05 -3.41
C ASP A 169 -0.16 -15.74 -4.50
N THR A 170 -0.36 -17.04 -4.71
CA THR A 170 0.32 -17.80 -5.77
C THR A 170 -0.60 -18.16 -6.94
N PRO A 171 -0.08 -18.34 -8.16
CA PRO A 171 -0.87 -18.81 -9.30
C PRO A 171 -1.56 -20.17 -9.07
N ARG A 172 -1.01 -21.02 -8.20
CA ARG A 172 -1.63 -22.30 -7.82
C ARG A 172 -2.88 -22.07 -6.98
N GLU A 173 -2.83 -21.22 -6.00
CA GLU A 173 -3.97 -20.86 -5.15
C GLU A 173 -5.01 -20.06 -5.94
N MET A 174 -4.56 -19.12 -6.79
CA MET A 174 -5.42 -18.33 -7.66
C MET A 174 -6.20 -19.17 -8.69
N VAL A 175 -6.00 -20.48 -8.75
CA VAL A 175 -6.80 -21.40 -9.60
C VAL A 175 -8.30 -21.37 -9.28
N VAL A 176 -8.70 -20.82 -8.13
CA VAL A 176 -10.09 -20.52 -7.79
C VAL A 176 -10.76 -19.61 -8.84
N TRP A 177 -9.99 -18.82 -9.56
CA TRP A 177 -10.49 -18.04 -10.69
C TRP A 177 -11.06 -18.92 -11.79
N LYS A 178 -10.43 -20.06 -12.06
CA LYS A 178 -10.83 -21.01 -13.10
C LYS A 178 -12.02 -21.86 -12.69
N CYS A 179 -11.99 -22.44 -11.51
CA CYS A 179 -12.93 -23.49 -11.08
C CYS A 179 -13.72 -23.18 -9.80
N GLY A 180 -13.59 -21.95 -9.25
CA GLY A 180 -14.14 -21.67 -7.94
C GLY A 180 -13.37 -22.43 -6.84
N TRP A 181 -14.03 -22.64 -5.70
CA TRP A 181 -13.41 -23.26 -4.52
C TRP A 181 -13.20 -24.78 -4.65
N ASN A 182 -13.75 -25.39 -5.69
CA ASN A 182 -13.62 -26.82 -5.95
C ASN A 182 -13.39 -27.07 -7.44
N CYS A 183 -12.34 -27.81 -7.77
CA CYS A 183 -11.97 -28.17 -9.13
C CYS A 183 -12.44 -29.57 -9.55
N ASP A 184 -13.25 -30.28 -8.77
CA ASP A 184 -13.64 -31.68 -9.00
C ASP A 184 -14.32 -31.92 -10.36
N GLY A 185 -15.02 -30.93 -10.92
CA GLY A 185 -15.61 -30.98 -12.26
C GLY A 185 -14.63 -30.76 -13.41
N HIS A 186 -13.33 -30.50 -13.14
CA HIS A 186 -12.33 -30.21 -14.13
C HIS A 186 -11.28 -31.33 -14.24
N ARG A 187 -10.83 -31.64 -15.47
CA ARG A 187 -9.69 -32.56 -15.65
C ARG A 187 -8.46 -31.97 -15.00
N SER A 188 -7.76 -32.74 -14.16
CA SER A 188 -6.54 -32.31 -13.46
C SER A 188 -5.47 -31.75 -14.40
N ALA A 189 -5.26 -32.36 -15.55
CA ALA A 189 -4.33 -31.88 -16.57
C ALA A 189 -4.68 -30.46 -17.08
N ASN A 190 -5.97 -30.11 -17.19
CA ASN A 190 -6.40 -28.77 -17.59
C ASN A 190 -6.20 -27.74 -16.47
N VAL A 191 -6.40 -28.16 -15.21
CA VAL A 191 -6.15 -27.34 -14.03
C VAL A 191 -4.65 -27.02 -13.94
N GLU A 192 -3.79 -28.04 -13.98
CA GLU A 192 -2.33 -27.87 -13.96
C GLU A 192 -1.83 -27.05 -15.15
N LYS A 193 -2.41 -27.23 -16.33
CA LYS A 193 -2.06 -26.39 -17.49
C LYS A 193 -2.43 -24.92 -17.26
N TRP A 194 -3.59 -24.67 -16.65
CA TRP A 194 -4.02 -23.31 -16.35
C TRP A 194 -3.03 -22.63 -15.38
N ILE A 195 -2.66 -23.33 -14.30
CA ILE A 195 -1.71 -22.85 -13.30
C ILE A 195 -0.38 -22.49 -13.96
N ARG A 196 0.22 -23.40 -14.72
CA ARG A 196 1.51 -23.17 -15.42
C ARG A 196 1.45 -21.99 -16.40
N ASP A 197 0.35 -21.87 -17.15
CA ASP A 197 0.18 -20.79 -18.13
C ASP A 197 0.08 -19.43 -17.46
N VAL A 198 -0.66 -19.32 -16.33
CA VAL A 198 -0.77 -18.09 -15.54
C VAL A 198 0.55 -17.77 -14.84
N GLU A 199 1.19 -18.77 -14.21
CA GLU A 199 2.46 -18.63 -13.51
C GLU A 199 3.57 -18.08 -14.41
N TYR A 200 3.64 -18.54 -15.65
CA TYR A 200 4.65 -18.08 -16.60
C TYR A 200 4.59 -16.55 -16.80
N TYR A 201 3.41 -15.98 -17.00
CA TYR A 201 3.25 -14.55 -17.21
C TYR A 201 3.28 -13.74 -15.90
N TYR A 202 2.76 -14.32 -14.82
CA TYR A 202 2.90 -13.76 -13.47
C TYR A 202 4.38 -13.53 -13.13
N ARG A 203 5.22 -14.54 -13.29
CA ARG A 203 6.67 -14.42 -13.04
C ARG A 203 7.36 -13.45 -14.00
N LYS A 204 6.92 -13.34 -15.24
CA LYS A 204 7.46 -12.36 -16.17
C LYS A 204 7.13 -10.92 -15.77
N MET A 205 5.96 -10.72 -15.18
CA MET A 205 5.59 -9.43 -14.61
C MET A 205 6.42 -9.08 -13.36
N LYS A 206 6.76 -10.07 -12.52
CA LYS A 206 7.56 -9.86 -11.30
C LYS A 206 9.05 -9.67 -11.57
N LYS A 207 9.63 -10.39 -12.53
CA LYS A 207 11.09 -10.34 -12.83
C LYS A 207 11.60 -8.99 -13.36
N GLY A 208 10.75 -8.09 -13.76
CA GLY A 208 11.17 -6.74 -14.16
C GLY A 208 11.49 -5.80 -12.99
N ALA A 209 11.31 -6.24 -11.74
CA ALA A 209 11.63 -5.47 -10.54
C ALA A 209 13.07 -5.68 -10.05
N ASP A 210 13.74 -6.75 -10.52
CA ASP A 210 15.06 -7.20 -10.00
C ASP A 210 16.23 -6.88 -10.96
N SER A 211 16.03 -6.01 -11.97
CA SER A 211 17.06 -5.65 -12.95
C SER A 211 17.41 -4.18 -12.98
#